data_4141869cba1a30c3ee6255666eeacfad
#
_entry.id   4141869cba1a30c3ee6255666eeacfad
#
_cell.length_a   1.000
_cell.length_b   1.000
_cell.length_c   1.000
_cell.angle_alpha   90.00
_cell.angle_beta   90.00
_cell.angle_gamma   90.00
#
_symmetry.space_group_name_H-M   'P 1'
#
loop_
_entity.id
_entity.type
_entity.pdbx_description
1 polymer ?
#
loop_
_entity_poly.entity_id
_entity_poly.type
_entity_poly.pdbx_seq_one_letter_code
_entity_poly.pdbx_strand_id
1 'polypeptide(L)'
;MDQAHLKRAGTVATVILGNVFYAFVIRLFLLPGNLMTGGTTGIGLVVKHFTGASISGFVLVFNIVMLLVGWTLLGKKFALTTVISSFTYPIALEAANHIFGDLVITTDPMLNTMFAGLGIGIGLGIVIRTGASTGGMDIPPLVLNKYFRIPVSLSLNVFDILILVLQIVYNPPERVLYGVLLVMIYTTVLDKVLMMGNTKTEVKIISSHVEEIRQAILAQVDRGVTMLYGEGGYRQEQTQIVLSIVSNRELPQVERLIRHIDPEAFMIVSRVTEVRGRGFSLSKHYGEEDA
;
A
#
# COMPACT_ATOMS: atom_id res chain seq x y z
N MET A 1 -6.89 13.14 26.94
CA MET A 1 -6.39 11.89 26.32
C MET A 1 -5.38 12.29 25.24
N ASP A 2 -4.14 11.83 25.39
CA ASP A 2 -3.00 12.32 24.60
C ASP A 2 -3.16 11.91 23.13
N GLN A 3 -2.97 12.82 22.19
CA GLN A 3 -3.08 12.54 20.73
C GLN A 3 -2.23 11.35 20.28
N ALA A 4 -1.14 11.08 21.01
CA ALA A 4 -0.28 9.91 20.76
C ALA A 4 -0.98 8.57 21.07
N HIS A 5 -1.79 8.51 22.11
CA HIS A 5 -2.57 7.31 22.48
C HIS A 5 -3.69 7.06 21.45
N LEU A 6 -4.35 8.11 20.99
CA LEU A 6 -5.41 8.01 19.98
C LEU A 6 -4.85 7.49 18.63
N LYS A 7 -3.67 7.98 18.21
CA LYS A 7 -2.98 7.49 17.01
C LYS A 7 -2.56 6.03 17.13
N ARG A 8 -2.07 5.60 18.31
CA ARG A 8 -1.69 4.20 18.55
C ARG A 8 -2.91 3.28 18.54
N ALA A 9 -3.99 3.65 19.21
CA ALA A 9 -5.23 2.90 19.19
C ALA A 9 -5.81 2.75 17.77
N GLY A 10 -5.78 3.82 16.98
CA GLY A 10 -6.18 3.80 15.57
C GLY A 10 -5.33 2.84 14.72
N THR A 11 -4.00 2.83 14.93
CA THR A 11 -3.11 1.89 14.23
C THR A 11 -3.45 0.44 14.56
N VAL A 12 -3.62 0.11 15.85
CA VAL A 12 -3.97 -1.24 16.29
C VAL A 12 -5.33 -1.67 15.73
N ALA A 13 -6.33 -0.80 15.79
CA ALA A 13 -7.65 -1.08 15.23
C ALA A 13 -7.58 -1.36 13.73
N THR A 14 -6.80 -0.58 12.98
CA THR A 14 -6.59 -0.79 11.53
C THR A 14 -5.89 -2.13 11.24
N VAL A 15 -4.90 -2.53 12.05
CA VAL A 15 -4.24 -3.84 11.94
C VAL A 15 -5.24 -4.96 12.14
N ILE A 16 -6.07 -4.87 13.20
CA ILE A 16 -7.10 -5.87 13.50
C ILE A 16 -8.10 -5.97 12.35
N LEU A 17 -8.67 -4.84 11.90
CA LEU A 17 -9.66 -4.81 10.82
C LEU A 17 -9.07 -5.35 9.51
N GLY A 18 -7.82 -5.00 9.17
CA GLY A 18 -7.14 -5.51 7.98
C GLY A 18 -6.96 -7.02 8.02
N ASN A 19 -6.57 -7.58 9.18
CA ASN A 19 -6.43 -9.03 9.34
C ASN A 19 -7.78 -9.77 9.34
N VAL A 20 -8.82 -9.20 9.93
CA VAL A 20 -10.18 -9.78 9.88
C VAL A 20 -10.69 -9.82 8.45
N PHE A 21 -10.55 -8.73 7.71
CA PHE A 21 -10.93 -8.68 6.30
C PHE A 21 -10.13 -9.69 5.47
N TYR A 22 -8.82 -9.76 5.67
CA TYR A 22 -7.93 -10.72 5.01
C TYR A 22 -8.37 -12.17 5.30
N ALA A 23 -8.65 -12.51 6.56
CA ALA A 23 -9.11 -13.83 6.97
C ALA A 23 -10.45 -14.22 6.30
N PHE A 24 -11.38 -13.28 6.20
CA PHE A 24 -12.67 -13.50 5.51
C PHE A 24 -12.48 -13.80 4.02
N VAL A 25 -11.61 -13.06 3.35
CA VAL A 25 -11.28 -13.31 1.94
C VAL A 25 -10.67 -14.69 1.75
N ILE A 26 -9.72 -15.07 2.60
CA ILE A 26 -9.11 -16.42 2.58
C ILE A 26 -10.19 -17.49 2.73
N ARG A 27 -11.09 -17.33 3.72
CA ARG A 27 -12.14 -18.33 3.98
C ARG A 27 -13.15 -18.42 2.83
N LEU A 28 -13.54 -17.31 2.24
CA LEU A 28 -14.62 -17.27 1.25
C LEU A 28 -14.17 -17.63 -0.18
N PHE A 29 -12.91 -17.35 -0.53
CA PHE A 29 -12.44 -17.50 -1.92
C PHE A 29 -11.20 -18.39 -2.06
N LEU A 30 -10.18 -18.22 -1.19
CA LEU A 30 -8.94 -18.97 -1.34
C LEU A 30 -9.12 -20.45 -1.01
N LEU A 31 -9.70 -20.74 0.16
CA LEU A 31 -9.88 -22.11 0.64
C LEU A 31 -10.87 -22.90 -0.24
N PRO A 32 -12.08 -22.38 -0.57
CA PRO A 32 -13.00 -23.11 -1.46
C PRO A 32 -12.46 -23.31 -2.87
N GLY A 33 -11.69 -22.34 -3.37
CA GLY A 33 -11.02 -22.46 -4.68
C GLY A 33 -9.84 -23.42 -4.70
N ASN A 34 -9.41 -23.93 -3.55
CA ASN A 34 -8.20 -24.76 -3.40
C ASN A 34 -6.99 -24.15 -4.12
N LEU A 35 -6.87 -22.81 -4.04
CA LEU A 35 -5.89 -22.03 -4.75
C LEU A 35 -4.51 -22.16 -4.08
N MET A 36 -3.49 -22.24 -4.90
CA MET A 36 -2.12 -22.26 -4.44
C MET A 36 -1.62 -20.84 -4.21
N THR A 37 -0.84 -20.67 -3.14
CA THR A 37 -0.21 -19.39 -2.80
C THR A 37 1.29 -19.60 -2.57
N GLY A 38 2.05 -18.50 -2.67
CA GLY A 38 3.41 -18.42 -2.18
C GLY A 38 3.46 -18.33 -0.65
N GLY A 39 4.28 -17.44 -0.16
CA GLY A 39 4.43 -17.14 1.26
C GLY A 39 5.00 -18.30 2.09
N THR A 40 4.90 -18.16 3.41
CA THR A 40 5.49 -19.13 4.34
C THR A 40 4.88 -20.54 4.22
N THR A 41 3.57 -20.62 3.99
CA THR A 41 2.89 -21.90 3.80
C THR A 41 3.34 -22.58 2.52
N GLY A 42 3.51 -21.80 1.44
CA GLY A 42 4.03 -22.31 0.16
C GLY A 42 5.43 -22.92 0.31
N ILE A 43 6.33 -22.23 1.01
CA ILE A 43 7.66 -22.79 1.33
C ILE A 43 7.53 -24.03 2.20
N GLY A 44 6.64 -24.02 3.22
CA GLY A 44 6.39 -25.16 4.08
C GLY A 44 5.93 -26.42 3.33
N LEU A 45 5.13 -26.24 2.28
CA LEU A 45 4.71 -27.33 1.38
C LEU A 45 5.88 -27.88 0.58
N VAL A 46 6.75 -27.01 0.04
CA VAL A 46 7.98 -27.41 -0.66
C VAL A 46 8.88 -28.20 0.29
N VAL A 47 9.15 -27.67 1.48
CA VAL A 47 9.99 -28.34 2.49
C VAL A 47 9.42 -29.70 2.88
N LYS A 48 8.09 -29.81 3.13
CA LYS A 48 7.43 -31.08 3.42
C LYS A 48 7.63 -32.09 2.31
N HIS A 49 7.49 -31.66 1.04
CA HIS A 49 7.65 -32.57 -0.11
C HIS A 49 9.05 -33.20 -0.16
N PHE A 50 10.12 -32.40 0.08
CA PHE A 50 11.49 -32.89 -0.03
C PHE A 50 12.04 -33.53 1.24
N THR A 51 11.56 -33.14 2.44
CA THR A 51 12.14 -33.57 3.72
C THR A 51 11.20 -34.40 4.59
N GLY A 52 9.88 -34.41 4.27
CA GLY A 52 8.87 -35.02 5.13
C GLY A 52 8.54 -34.22 6.40
N ALA A 53 9.15 -33.02 6.60
CA ALA A 53 8.94 -32.20 7.80
C ALA A 53 7.49 -31.73 7.92
N SER A 54 7.04 -31.50 9.16
CA SER A 54 5.72 -30.93 9.45
C SER A 54 5.62 -29.50 8.92
N ILE A 55 4.58 -29.19 8.14
CA ILE A 55 4.31 -27.82 7.64
C ILE A 55 4.16 -26.86 8.81
N SER A 56 3.34 -27.22 9.81
CA SER A 56 3.07 -26.35 10.96
C SER A 56 4.33 -26.06 11.76
N GLY A 57 5.19 -27.08 11.96
CA GLY A 57 6.47 -26.91 12.63
C GLY A 57 7.41 -25.97 11.87
N PHE A 58 7.52 -26.15 10.55
CA PHE A 58 8.31 -25.27 9.68
C PHE A 58 7.80 -23.83 9.73
N VAL A 59 6.49 -23.63 9.51
CA VAL A 59 5.87 -22.29 9.50
C VAL A 59 6.08 -21.58 10.85
N LEU A 60 5.93 -22.30 11.97
CA LEU A 60 6.15 -21.73 13.29
C LEU A 60 7.61 -21.21 13.45
N VAL A 61 8.57 -22.08 13.16
CA VAL A 61 10.00 -21.72 13.28
C VAL A 61 10.34 -20.58 12.33
N PHE A 62 9.90 -20.64 11.09
CA PHE A 62 10.13 -19.60 10.09
C PHE A 62 9.55 -18.24 10.52
N ASN A 63 8.31 -18.22 11.01
CA ASN A 63 7.65 -17.00 11.47
C ASN A 63 8.37 -16.39 12.69
N ILE A 64 8.84 -17.22 13.63
CA ILE A 64 9.63 -16.74 14.78
C ILE A 64 10.94 -16.11 14.29
N VAL A 65 11.66 -16.80 13.40
CA VAL A 65 12.92 -16.27 12.84
C VAL A 65 12.67 -14.94 12.10
N MET A 66 11.63 -14.87 11.26
CA MET A 66 11.28 -13.66 10.53
C MET A 66 10.86 -12.53 11.47
N LEU A 67 10.14 -12.82 12.56
CA LEU A 67 9.79 -11.82 13.56
C LEU A 67 11.03 -11.25 14.25
N LEU A 68 12.03 -12.10 14.59
CA LEU A 68 13.30 -11.66 15.16
C LEU A 68 14.09 -10.80 14.16
N VAL A 69 14.15 -11.20 12.90
CA VAL A 69 14.74 -10.39 11.80
C VAL A 69 14.01 -9.06 11.67
N GLY A 70 12.70 -9.07 11.65
CA GLY A 70 11.89 -7.85 11.62
C GLY A 70 12.13 -6.94 12.83
N TRP A 71 12.25 -7.53 14.02
CA TRP A 71 12.55 -6.75 15.23
C TRP A 71 13.90 -6.04 15.13
N THR A 72 14.95 -6.75 14.73
CA THR A 72 16.31 -6.19 14.65
C THR A 72 16.45 -5.18 13.52
N LEU A 73 15.87 -5.46 12.35
CA LEU A 73 16.05 -4.64 11.15
C LEU A 73 15.00 -3.54 10.99
N LEU A 74 13.74 -3.78 11.35
CA LEU A 74 12.63 -2.83 11.21
C LEU A 74 12.27 -2.12 12.51
N GLY A 75 12.65 -2.68 13.65
CA GLY A 75 12.57 -2.06 14.97
C GLY A 75 11.40 -2.53 15.84
N LYS A 76 11.39 -2.11 17.13
CA LYS A 76 10.44 -2.59 18.15
C LYS A 76 8.97 -2.31 17.83
N LYS A 77 8.67 -1.15 17.23
CA LYS A 77 7.28 -0.77 16.89
C LYS A 77 6.71 -1.73 15.85
N PHE A 78 7.49 -2.07 14.83
CA PHE A 78 7.14 -3.05 13.82
C PHE A 78 6.87 -4.42 14.43
N ALA A 79 7.78 -4.91 15.29
CA ALA A 79 7.63 -6.21 15.93
C ALA A 79 6.36 -6.31 16.77
N LEU A 80 6.05 -5.30 17.58
CA LEU A 80 4.84 -5.29 18.42
C LEU A 80 3.55 -5.32 17.58
N THR A 81 3.47 -4.53 16.52
CA THR A 81 2.29 -4.52 15.62
C THR A 81 2.17 -5.82 14.83
N THR A 82 3.29 -6.42 14.45
CA THR A 82 3.33 -7.72 13.76
C THR A 82 2.91 -8.86 14.69
N VAL A 83 3.29 -8.84 15.96
CA VAL A 83 2.79 -9.80 16.96
C VAL A 83 1.26 -9.75 17.06
N ILE A 84 0.68 -8.54 17.17
CA ILE A 84 -0.79 -8.36 17.18
C ILE A 84 -1.42 -8.98 15.93
N SER A 85 -0.85 -8.71 14.77
CA SER A 85 -1.31 -9.25 13.48
C SER A 85 -1.26 -10.79 13.46
N SER A 86 -0.13 -11.36 13.90
CA SER A 86 0.11 -12.81 13.93
C SER A 86 -0.87 -13.59 14.80
N PHE A 87 -1.43 -12.95 15.83
CA PHE A 87 -2.50 -13.56 16.65
C PHE A 87 -3.90 -13.25 16.08
N THR A 88 -4.11 -12.04 15.56
CA THR A 88 -5.43 -11.63 15.07
C THR A 88 -5.85 -12.45 13.85
N TYR A 89 -4.94 -12.71 12.91
CA TYR A 89 -5.26 -13.42 11.68
C TYR A 89 -5.78 -14.86 11.91
N PRO A 90 -5.09 -15.74 12.67
CA PRO A 90 -5.59 -17.09 12.91
C PRO A 90 -6.92 -17.11 13.67
N ILE A 91 -7.08 -16.22 14.66
CA ILE A 91 -8.33 -16.10 15.42
C ILE A 91 -9.49 -15.66 14.51
N ALA A 92 -9.23 -14.67 13.63
CA ALA A 92 -10.22 -14.20 12.68
C ALA A 92 -10.58 -15.27 11.64
N LEU A 93 -9.59 -16.05 11.20
CA LEU A 93 -9.83 -17.14 10.24
C LEU A 93 -10.67 -18.26 10.87
N GLU A 94 -10.39 -18.62 12.12
CA GLU A 94 -11.19 -19.61 12.84
C GLU A 94 -12.61 -19.11 13.07
N ALA A 95 -12.76 -17.85 13.48
CA ALA A 95 -14.09 -17.23 13.59
C ALA A 95 -14.82 -17.21 12.23
N ALA A 96 -14.13 -16.91 11.13
CA ALA A 96 -14.70 -16.96 9.80
C ALA A 96 -15.14 -18.37 9.40
N ASN A 97 -14.37 -19.40 9.76
CA ASN A 97 -14.75 -20.81 9.54
C ASN A 97 -16.05 -21.15 10.27
N HIS A 98 -16.19 -20.73 11.53
CA HIS A 98 -17.42 -20.95 12.28
C HIS A 98 -18.61 -20.15 11.75
N ILE A 99 -18.42 -18.90 11.34
CA ILE A 99 -19.49 -18.02 10.85
C ILE A 99 -20.02 -18.50 9.50
N PHE A 100 -19.12 -18.82 8.58
CA PHE A 100 -19.49 -19.17 7.22
C PHE A 100 -19.70 -20.68 7.02
N GLY A 101 -19.28 -21.54 7.94
CA GLY A 101 -19.49 -23.00 7.86
C GLY A 101 -19.05 -23.56 6.50
N ASP A 102 -19.96 -24.24 5.82
CA ASP A 102 -19.73 -24.85 4.50
C ASP A 102 -20.11 -23.91 3.34
N LEU A 103 -20.30 -22.60 3.58
CA LEU A 103 -20.64 -21.65 2.55
C LEU A 103 -19.54 -21.57 1.49
N VAL A 104 -19.91 -21.89 0.25
CA VAL A 104 -19.10 -21.71 -0.97
C VAL A 104 -19.81 -20.70 -1.85
N ILE A 105 -19.20 -19.52 -2.07
CA ILE A 105 -19.80 -18.45 -2.89
C ILE A 105 -19.76 -18.85 -4.37
N THR A 106 -18.64 -19.42 -4.82
CA THR A 106 -18.44 -19.87 -6.19
C THR A 106 -17.52 -21.06 -6.24
N THR A 107 -17.77 -21.97 -7.18
CA THR A 107 -16.90 -23.12 -7.50
C THR A 107 -15.99 -22.84 -8.69
N ASP A 108 -16.15 -21.68 -9.34
CA ASP A 108 -15.33 -21.27 -10.48
C ASP A 108 -13.93 -20.87 -10.01
N PRO A 109 -12.85 -21.55 -10.45
CA PRO A 109 -11.49 -21.25 -10.03
C PRO A 109 -11.04 -19.84 -10.43
N MET A 110 -11.52 -19.34 -11.60
CA MET A 110 -11.14 -18.00 -12.07
C MET A 110 -11.76 -16.91 -11.21
N LEU A 111 -13.05 -17.01 -10.88
CA LEU A 111 -13.72 -16.08 -9.99
C LEU A 111 -13.09 -16.11 -8.60
N ASN A 112 -12.82 -17.31 -8.07
CA ASN A 112 -12.11 -17.45 -6.79
C ASN A 112 -10.74 -16.76 -6.83
N THR A 113 -9.97 -16.95 -7.90
CA THR A 113 -8.65 -16.32 -8.07
C THR A 113 -8.75 -14.80 -8.10
N MET A 114 -9.70 -14.25 -8.85
CA MET A 114 -9.88 -12.80 -8.97
C MET A 114 -10.28 -12.17 -7.63
N PHE A 115 -11.32 -12.70 -6.98
CA PHE A 115 -11.82 -12.12 -5.72
C PHE A 115 -10.85 -12.34 -4.55
N ALA A 116 -10.19 -13.51 -4.49
CA ALA A 116 -9.11 -13.74 -3.54
C ALA A 116 -7.96 -12.75 -3.75
N GLY A 117 -7.50 -12.58 -4.99
CA GLY A 117 -6.42 -11.64 -5.31
C GLY A 117 -6.73 -10.20 -4.95
N LEU A 118 -7.93 -9.71 -5.30
CA LEU A 118 -8.40 -8.38 -4.92
C LEU A 118 -8.45 -8.20 -3.41
N GLY A 119 -9.07 -9.14 -2.71
CA GLY A 119 -9.26 -9.05 -1.27
C GLY A 119 -7.95 -9.20 -0.48
N ILE A 120 -7.08 -10.14 -0.88
CA ILE A 120 -5.74 -10.32 -0.28
C ILE A 120 -4.92 -9.06 -0.45
N GLY A 121 -4.87 -8.48 -1.65
CA GLY A 121 -4.12 -7.25 -1.90
C GLY A 121 -4.59 -6.07 -1.07
N ILE A 122 -5.91 -5.91 -0.89
CA ILE A 122 -6.49 -4.88 -0.01
C ILE A 122 -6.14 -5.17 1.45
N GLY A 123 -6.37 -6.38 1.95
CA GLY A 123 -6.14 -6.75 3.35
C GLY A 123 -4.68 -6.59 3.76
N LEU A 124 -3.75 -7.16 2.98
CA LEU A 124 -2.31 -6.99 3.18
C LEU A 124 -1.89 -5.53 3.10
N GLY A 125 -2.42 -4.80 2.11
CA GLY A 125 -2.11 -3.39 1.93
C GLY A 125 -2.51 -2.54 3.13
N ILE A 126 -3.68 -2.78 3.72
CA ILE A 126 -4.14 -2.10 4.94
C ILE A 126 -3.17 -2.39 6.10
N VAL A 127 -2.78 -3.65 6.31
CA VAL A 127 -1.87 -4.05 7.39
C VAL A 127 -0.49 -3.42 7.20
N ILE A 128 0.11 -3.56 6.02
CA ILE A 128 1.46 -3.07 5.73
C ILE A 128 1.53 -1.53 5.81
N ARG A 129 0.50 -0.80 5.40
CA ARG A 129 0.44 0.67 5.54
C ARG A 129 0.51 1.16 6.98
N THR A 130 0.10 0.36 7.94
CA THR A 130 0.23 0.71 9.36
C THR A 130 1.65 0.54 9.90
N GLY A 131 2.55 -0.03 9.10
CA GLY A 131 3.89 -0.42 9.50
C GLY A 131 3.93 -1.75 10.24
N ALA A 132 2.95 -2.63 10.01
CA ALA A 132 2.89 -4.01 10.49
C ALA A 132 3.09 -5.00 9.33
N SER A 133 3.19 -6.28 9.64
CA SER A 133 3.15 -7.41 8.69
C SER A 133 2.16 -8.45 9.21
N THR A 134 1.67 -9.31 8.33
CA THR A 134 0.90 -10.49 8.75
C THR A 134 1.79 -11.55 9.39
N GLY A 135 3.10 -11.39 9.25
CA GLY A 135 4.15 -12.30 9.73
C GLY A 135 4.70 -13.20 8.63
N GLY A 136 5.86 -13.79 8.85
CA GLY A 136 6.45 -14.74 7.92
C GLY A 136 7.08 -14.10 6.69
N MET A 137 6.70 -14.58 5.49
CA MET A 137 7.34 -14.21 4.21
C MET A 137 7.11 -12.76 3.78
N ASP A 138 6.22 -12.01 4.41
CA ASP A 138 6.03 -10.56 4.17
C ASP A 138 7.20 -9.72 4.70
N ILE A 139 7.98 -10.24 5.65
CA ILE A 139 9.03 -9.48 6.32
C ILE A 139 10.25 -9.21 5.42
N PRO A 140 10.79 -10.18 4.67
CA PRO A 140 11.88 -9.93 3.73
C PRO A 140 11.60 -8.80 2.72
N PRO A 141 10.43 -8.71 2.05
CA PRO A 141 10.07 -7.58 1.21
C PRO A 141 10.11 -6.23 1.91
N LEU A 142 9.66 -6.17 3.18
CA LEU A 142 9.70 -4.93 3.96
C LEU A 142 11.13 -4.52 4.31
N VAL A 143 12.01 -5.49 4.58
CA VAL A 143 13.45 -5.24 4.79
C VAL A 143 14.10 -4.74 3.49
N LEU A 144 13.83 -5.39 2.35
CA LEU A 144 14.32 -4.95 1.04
C LEU A 144 13.85 -3.52 0.71
N ASN A 145 12.61 -3.20 1.01
CA ASN A 145 12.10 -1.86 0.81
C ASN A 145 12.83 -0.81 1.68
N LYS A 146 13.07 -1.13 2.96
CA LYS A 146 13.76 -0.22 3.88
C LYS A 146 15.20 0.10 3.46
N TYR A 147 15.97 -0.92 3.06
CA TYR A 147 17.41 -0.77 2.80
C TYR A 147 17.73 -0.49 1.32
N PHE A 148 16.99 -1.09 0.41
CA PHE A 148 17.24 -1.00 -1.03
C PHE A 148 16.18 -0.22 -1.80
N ARG A 149 15.09 0.22 -1.12
CA ARG A 149 13.97 0.95 -1.72
C ARG A 149 13.25 0.18 -2.83
N ILE A 150 13.38 -1.13 -2.84
CA ILE A 150 12.64 -1.99 -3.76
C ILE A 150 11.16 -1.99 -3.34
N PRO A 151 10.20 -1.81 -4.25
CA PRO A 151 8.78 -1.88 -3.91
C PRO A 151 8.42 -3.21 -3.22
N VAL A 152 7.62 -3.13 -2.14
CA VAL A 152 7.19 -4.33 -1.38
C VAL A 152 6.41 -5.29 -2.28
N SER A 153 5.52 -4.75 -3.10
CA SER A 153 4.71 -5.50 -4.07
C SER A 153 5.57 -6.29 -5.06
N LEU A 154 6.64 -5.67 -5.59
CA LEU A 154 7.57 -6.34 -6.51
C LEU A 154 8.31 -7.49 -5.84
N SER A 155 8.83 -7.26 -4.63
CA SER A 155 9.55 -8.31 -3.87
C SER A 155 8.64 -9.49 -3.52
N LEU A 156 7.39 -9.22 -3.07
CA LEU A 156 6.39 -10.26 -2.82
C LEU A 156 6.08 -11.05 -4.09
N ASN A 157 5.86 -10.34 -5.21
CA ASN A 157 5.58 -10.98 -6.48
C ASN A 157 6.68 -11.97 -6.88
N VAL A 158 7.94 -11.53 -6.83
CA VAL A 158 9.09 -12.35 -7.19
C VAL A 158 9.22 -13.57 -6.26
N PHE A 159 9.14 -13.36 -4.95
CA PHE A 159 9.28 -14.47 -3.99
C PHE A 159 8.16 -15.49 -4.13
N ASP A 160 6.92 -15.04 -4.26
CA ASP A 160 5.79 -15.96 -4.35
C ASP A 160 5.76 -16.70 -5.68
N ILE A 161 6.12 -16.05 -6.79
CA ILE A 161 6.27 -16.75 -8.09
C ILE A 161 7.38 -17.80 -8.01
N LEU A 162 8.52 -17.50 -7.41
CA LEU A 162 9.60 -18.48 -7.23
C LEU A 162 9.12 -19.70 -6.41
N ILE A 163 8.37 -19.46 -5.34
CA ILE A 163 7.81 -20.53 -4.50
C ILE A 163 6.80 -21.37 -5.31
N LEU A 164 5.96 -20.74 -6.12
CA LEU A 164 4.99 -21.43 -6.97
C LEU A 164 5.69 -22.26 -8.07
N VAL A 165 6.75 -21.74 -8.67
CA VAL A 165 7.55 -22.46 -9.65
C VAL A 165 8.15 -23.74 -9.04
N LEU A 166 8.64 -23.68 -7.79
CA LEU A 166 9.12 -24.88 -7.09
C LEU A 166 8.00 -25.89 -6.82
N GLN A 167 6.75 -25.45 -6.74
CA GLN A 167 5.60 -26.32 -6.51
C GLN A 167 5.11 -27.03 -7.78
N ILE A 168 5.55 -26.62 -8.98
CA ILE A 168 5.20 -27.29 -10.26
C ILE A 168 5.60 -28.77 -10.26
N VAL A 169 6.69 -29.11 -9.55
CA VAL A 169 7.25 -30.49 -9.53
C VAL A 169 6.25 -31.52 -9.01
N TYR A 170 5.31 -31.11 -8.14
CA TYR A 170 4.39 -32.02 -7.44
C TYR A 170 2.93 -31.59 -7.46
N ASN A 171 2.58 -30.56 -8.24
CA ASN A 171 1.21 -30.10 -8.41
C ASN A 171 0.83 -29.98 -9.88
N PRO A 172 -0.47 -30.11 -10.21
CA PRO A 172 -0.96 -29.88 -11.58
C PRO A 172 -0.63 -28.45 -12.05
N PRO A 173 -0.12 -28.31 -13.29
CA PRO A 173 0.28 -27.01 -13.84
C PRO A 173 -0.85 -25.95 -13.79
N GLU A 174 -2.10 -26.37 -14.00
CA GLU A 174 -3.25 -25.46 -13.97
C GLU A 174 -3.42 -24.79 -12.61
N ARG A 175 -3.24 -25.53 -11.51
CA ARG A 175 -3.33 -24.97 -10.16
C ARG A 175 -2.21 -23.97 -9.90
N VAL A 176 -1.00 -24.25 -10.38
CA VAL A 176 0.13 -23.35 -10.25
C VAL A 176 -0.10 -22.07 -11.06
N LEU A 177 -0.66 -22.19 -12.27
CA LEU A 177 -1.00 -21.03 -13.11
C LEU A 177 -2.06 -20.14 -12.45
N TYR A 178 -3.11 -20.71 -11.83
CA TYR A 178 -4.05 -19.92 -11.01
C TYR A 178 -3.35 -19.26 -9.82
N GLY A 179 -2.39 -19.92 -9.18
CA GLY A 179 -1.57 -19.34 -8.13
C GLY A 179 -0.74 -18.15 -8.63
N VAL A 180 -0.09 -18.28 -9.79
CA VAL A 180 0.65 -17.17 -10.42
C VAL A 180 -0.27 -15.99 -10.72
N LEU A 181 -1.44 -16.25 -11.30
CA LEU A 181 -2.45 -15.22 -11.58
C LEU A 181 -2.91 -14.53 -10.28
N LEU A 182 -3.17 -15.31 -9.23
CA LEU A 182 -3.51 -14.80 -7.90
C LEU A 182 -2.45 -13.85 -7.38
N VAL A 183 -1.17 -14.25 -7.43
CA VAL A 183 -0.02 -13.43 -7.00
C VAL A 183 0.05 -12.13 -7.79
N MET A 184 -0.09 -12.18 -9.11
CA MET A 184 -0.08 -10.99 -9.96
C MET A 184 -1.20 -10.01 -9.60
N ILE A 185 -2.40 -10.50 -9.35
CA ILE A 185 -3.55 -9.67 -8.98
C ILE A 185 -3.31 -9.04 -7.61
N TYR A 186 -3.00 -9.83 -6.57
CA TYR A 186 -2.90 -9.26 -5.24
C TYR A 186 -1.72 -8.32 -5.08
N THR A 187 -0.57 -8.57 -5.72
CA THR A 187 0.59 -7.67 -5.64
C THR A 187 0.32 -6.36 -6.38
N THR A 188 -0.40 -6.38 -7.49
CA THR A 188 -0.84 -5.17 -8.20
C THR A 188 -1.81 -4.33 -7.34
N VAL A 189 -2.77 -4.97 -6.70
CA VAL A 189 -3.72 -4.30 -5.80
C VAL A 189 -3.01 -3.76 -4.56
N LEU A 190 -2.13 -4.57 -3.96
CA LEU A 190 -1.29 -4.17 -2.84
C LEU A 190 -0.50 -2.90 -3.15
N ASP A 191 0.16 -2.85 -4.30
CA ASP A 191 0.93 -1.68 -4.73
C ASP A 191 0.05 -0.42 -4.78
N LYS A 192 -1.12 -0.52 -5.40
CA LYS A 192 -2.09 0.59 -5.43
C LYS A 192 -2.52 1.02 -4.03
N VAL A 193 -2.80 0.07 -3.13
CA VAL A 193 -3.18 0.37 -1.74
C VAL A 193 -2.04 1.04 -0.98
N LEU A 194 -0.80 0.59 -1.15
CA LEU A 194 0.38 1.20 -0.52
C LEU A 194 0.62 2.64 -1.01
N MET A 195 0.37 2.90 -2.30
CA MET A 195 0.51 4.24 -2.90
C MET A 195 -0.65 5.18 -2.59
N MET A 196 -1.82 4.68 -2.18
CA MET A 196 -3.00 5.51 -1.88
C MET A 196 -2.67 6.56 -0.80
N GLY A 197 -2.97 7.83 -1.11
CA GLY A 197 -2.75 8.97 -0.19
C GLY A 197 -1.34 9.56 -0.21
N ASN A 198 -0.36 8.91 -0.85
CA ASN A 198 0.99 9.47 -1.02
C ASN A 198 1.12 10.30 -2.30
N THR A 199 0.25 10.07 -3.28
CA THR A 199 0.22 10.86 -4.51
C THR A 199 -0.20 12.29 -4.21
N LYS A 200 0.56 13.23 -4.74
CA LYS A 200 0.26 14.66 -4.74
C LYS A 200 -0.17 15.08 -6.14
N THR A 201 -0.73 16.28 -6.22
CA THR A 201 -1.13 16.88 -7.49
C THR A 201 -0.32 18.15 -7.69
N GLU A 202 0.38 18.21 -8.81
CA GLU A 202 0.97 19.44 -9.32
C GLU A 202 -0.09 20.20 -10.10
N VAL A 203 -0.25 21.47 -9.79
CA VAL A 203 -1.13 22.38 -10.49
C VAL A 203 -0.28 23.49 -11.09
N LYS A 204 -0.36 23.66 -12.41
CA LYS A 204 0.22 24.78 -13.15
C LYS A 204 -0.91 25.64 -13.66
N ILE A 205 -0.87 26.93 -13.36
CA ILE A 205 -1.95 27.87 -13.69
C ILE A 205 -1.36 29.02 -14.52
N ILE A 206 -1.95 29.28 -15.67
CA ILE A 206 -1.65 30.39 -16.55
C ILE A 206 -2.90 31.27 -16.56
N SER A 207 -2.73 32.54 -16.16
CA SER A 207 -3.83 33.49 -15.97
C SER A 207 -3.31 34.90 -16.12
N SER A 208 -4.20 35.84 -16.39
CA SER A 208 -3.91 37.28 -16.30
C SER A 208 -3.89 37.79 -14.84
N HIS A 209 -4.49 37.02 -13.89
CA HIS A 209 -4.62 37.33 -12.47
C HIS A 209 -3.64 36.53 -11.59
N VAL A 210 -2.43 36.37 -12.08
CA VAL A 210 -1.41 35.48 -11.47
C VAL A 210 -1.13 35.82 -10.01
N GLU A 211 -1.02 37.11 -9.68
CA GLU A 211 -0.68 37.57 -8.33
C GLU A 211 -1.82 37.31 -7.34
N GLU A 212 -3.07 37.54 -7.76
CA GLU A 212 -4.25 37.25 -6.94
C GLU A 212 -4.36 35.74 -6.64
N ILE A 213 -4.15 34.91 -7.68
CA ILE A 213 -4.15 33.44 -7.52
C ILE A 213 -3.04 32.98 -6.59
N ARG A 214 -1.83 33.54 -6.71
CA ARG A 214 -0.71 33.25 -5.83
C ARG A 214 -1.06 33.54 -4.36
N GLN A 215 -1.56 34.73 -4.09
CA GLN A 215 -1.94 35.15 -2.73
C GLN A 215 -3.08 34.30 -2.18
N ALA A 216 -4.07 33.98 -2.99
CA ALA A 216 -5.20 33.16 -2.59
C ALA A 216 -4.78 31.71 -2.24
N ILE A 217 -3.88 31.10 -3.00
CA ILE A 217 -3.35 29.76 -2.70
C ILE A 217 -2.55 29.79 -1.39
N LEU A 218 -1.68 30.79 -1.19
CA LEU A 218 -0.92 30.92 0.03
C LEU A 218 -1.80 31.12 1.26
N ALA A 219 -2.82 31.99 1.17
CA ALA A 219 -3.67 32.35 2.30
C ALA A 219 -4.75 31.32 2.63
N GLN A 220 -5.40 30.73 1.62
CA GLN A 220 -6.59 29.89 1.82
C GLN A 220 -6.30 28.40 1.75
N VAL A 221 -5.26 27.98 1.01
CA VAL A 221 -4.90 26.56 0.87
C VAL A 221 -3.69 26.22 1.74
N ASP A 222 -2.93 27.24 2.16
CA ASP A 222 -1.70 27.11 2.95
C ASP A 222 -0.68 26.18 2.27
N ARG A 223 -0.45 26.39 0.95
CA ARG A 223 0.50 25.65 0.13
C ARG A 223 1.52 26.57 -0.53
N GLY A 224 2.74 26.05 -0.65
CA GLY A 224 3.82 26.77 -1.34
C GLY A 224 3.49 26.99 -2.80
N VAL A 225 3.91 28.14 -3.30
CA VAL A 225 3.76 28.53 -4.70
C VAL A 225 5.12 28.88 -5.27
N THR A 226 5.41 28.40 -6.47
CA THR A 226 6.58 28.78 -7.25
C THR A 226 6.12 29.49 -8.52
N MET A 227 6.71 30.65 -8.81
CA MET A 227 6.45 31.38 -10.04
C MET A 227 7.46 30.94 -11.10
N LEU A 228 6.96 30.47 -12.24
CA LEU A 228 7.76 30.15 -13.42
C LEU A 228 7.56 31.24 -14.46
N TYR A 229 8.64 31.69 -15.05
CA TYR A 229 8.59 32.69 -16.13
C TYR A 229 8.71 31.96 -17.46
N GLY A 230 7.88 32.35 -18.42
CA GLY A 230 7.86 31.77 -19.73
C GLY A 230 7.39 32.76 -20.79
N GLU A 231 7.35 32.32 -22.03
CA GLU A 231 6.86 33.11 -23.18
C GLU A 231 5.72 32.32 -23.86
N GLY A 232 4.63 33.01 -24.14
CA GLY A 232 3.51 32.46 -24.86
C GLY A 232 3.87 32.18 -26.31
N GLY A 233 3.76 30.92 -26.77
CA GLY A 233 4.19 30.48 -28.08
C GLY A 233 3.44 31.15 -29.25
N TYR A 234 2.21 31.62 -29.05
CA TYR A 234 1.41 32.27 -30.10
C TYR A 234 1.64 33.78 -30.18
N ARG A 235 1.58 34.47 -29.04
CA ARG A 235 1.71 35.93 -28.96
C ARG A 235 3.11 36.43 -28.68
N GLN A 236 4.03 35.52 -28.32
CA GLN A 236 5.40 35.84 -27.87
C GLN A 236 5.45 36.83 -26.71
N GLU A 237 4.40 36.88 -25.91
CA GLU A 237 4.32 37.72 -24.70
C GLU A 237 4.88 36.98 -23.49
N GLN A 238 5.57 37.73 -22.64
CA GLN A 238 6.02 37.16 -21.35
C GLN A 238 4.82 36.78 -20.49
N THR A 239 4.86 35.59 -19.94
CA THR A 239 3.81 35.08 -19.06
C THR A 239 4.41 34.50 -17.78
N GLN A 240 3.63 34.51 -16.72
CA GLN A 240 3.97 33.85 -15.46
C GLN A 240 3.03 32.66 -15.23
N ILE A 241 3.61 31.59 -14.75
CA ILE A 241 2.90 30.35 -14.41
C ILE A 241 2.99 30.12 -12.92
N VAL A 242 1.85 30.03 -12.26
CA VAL A 242 1.75 29.63 -10.86
C VAL A 242 1.88 28.12 -10.78
N LEU A 243 2.92 27.60 -10.14
CA LEU A 243 3.11 26.19 -9.85
C LEU A 243 2.87 25.96 -8.35
N SER A 244 1.99 25.03 -8.03
CA SER A 244 1.75 24.60 -6.65
C SER A 244 1.57 23.10 -6.57
N ILE A 245 2.00 22.51 -5.45
CA ILE A 245 1.81 21.09 -5.14
C ILE A 245 0.79 20.97 -4.02
N VAL A 246 -0.32 20.31 -4.32
CA VAL A 246 -1.44 20.16 -3.39
C VAL A 246 -1.77 18.69 -3.17
N SER A 247 -2.51 18.38 -2.11
CA SER A 247 -3.07 17.04 -1.96
C SER A 247 -4.31 16.86 -2.86
N ASN A 248 -4.63 15.61 -3.22
CA ASN A 248 -5.83 15.31 -4.00
C ASN A 248 -7.12 15.82 -3.33
N ARG A 249 -7.11 16.00 -1.99
CA ARG A 249 -8.25 16.53 -1.23
C ARG A 249 -8.41 18.04 -1.36
N GLU A 250 -7.32 18.74 -1.57
CA GLU A 250 -7.27 20.21 -1.70
C GLU A 250 -7.53 20.66 -3.13
N LEU A 251 -7.31 19.78 -4.12
CA LEU A 251 -7.49 20.12 -5.53
C LEU A 251 -8.86 20.74 -5.84
N PRO A 252 -10.01 20.20 -5.38
CA PRO A 252 -11.30 20.82 -5.67
C PRO A 252 -11.48 22.22 -5.06
N GLN A 253 -10.78 22.52 -3.96
CA GLN A 253 -10.75 23.85 -3.38
C GLN A 253 -9.94 24.82 -4.24
N VAL A 254 -8.78 24.36 -4.69
CA VAL A 254 -7.91 25.15 -5.60
C VAL A 254 -8.62 25.45 -6.92
N GLU A 255 -9.29 24.47 -7.53
CA GLU A 255 -10.05 24.67 -8.76
C GLU A 255 -11.15 25.72 -8.61
N ARG A 256 -11.93 25.65 -7.51
CA ARG A 256 -12.97 26.65 -7.23
C ARG A 256 -12.41 28.03 -7.02
N LEU A 257 -11.28 28.14 -6.30
CA LEU A 257 -10.61 29.39 -6.03
C LEU A 257 -10.13 30.06 -7.33
N ILE A 258 -9.49 29.29 -8.21
CA ILE A 258 -8.98 29.78 -9.49
C ILE A 258 -10.15 30.24 -10.38
N ARG A 259 -11.19 29.44 -10.53
CA ARG A 259 -12.37 29.80 -11.34
C ARG A 259 -13.12 31.02 -10.82
N HIS A 260 -13.03 31.29 -9.52
CA HIS A 260 -13.64 32.48 -8.93
C HIS A 260 -12.86 33.75 -9.26
N ILE A 261 -11.51 33.65 -9.30
CA ILE A 261 -10.63 34.79 -9.60
C ILE A 261 -10.56 35.02 -11.12
N ASP A 262 -10.37 33.96 -11.88
CA ASP A 262 -10.27 34.01 -13.33
C ASP A 262 -10.97 32.79 -13.96
N PRO A 263 -12.19 32.96 -14.49
CA PRO A 263 -12.93 31.88 -15.16
C PRO A 263 -12.23 31.36 -16.43
N GLU A 264 -11.38 32.19 -17.06
CA GLU A 264 -10.65 31.84 -18.29
C GLU A 264 -9.25 31.30 -18.03
N ALA A 265 -8.84 31.15 -16.75
CA ALA A 265 -7.54 30.61 -16.39
C ALA A 265 -7.31 29.22 -17.00
N PHE A 266 -6.15 29.03 -17.60
CA PHE A 266 -5.73 27.71 -18.10
C PHE A 266 -4.98 26.96 -17.00
N MET A 267 -5.51 25.80 -16.62
CA MET A 267 -4.96 25.00 -15.55
C MET A 267 -4.56 23.61 -16.03
N ILE A 268 -3.31 23.22 -15.74
CA ILE A 268 -2.78 21.88 -15.99
C ILE A 268 -2.70 21.15 -14.65
N VAL A 269 -3.26 19.96 -14.57
CA VAL A 269 -3.26 19.12 -13.38
C VAL A 269 -2.50 17.84 -13.70
N SER A 270 -1.41 17.60 -12.97
CA SER A 270 -0.56 16.43 -13.14
C SER A 270 -0.40 15.66 -11.84
N ARG A 271 -0.44 14.33 -11.88
CA ARG A 271 -0.15 13.51 -10.71
C ARG A 271 1.35 13.41 -10.49
N VAL A 272 1.77 13.66 -9.25
CA VAL A 272 3.16 13.53 -8.81
C VAL A 272 3.25 12.36 -7.84
N THR A 273 4.08 11.39 -8.18
CA THR A 273 4.25 10.16 -7.38
C THR A 273 5.01 10.41 -6.09
N GLU A 274 5.95 11.34 -6.09
CA GLU A 274 6.75 11.67 -4.91
C GLU A 274 7.12 13.16 -4.89
N VAL A 275 6.94 13.78 -3.73
CA VAL A 275 7.39 15.14 -3.45
C VAL A 275 8.18 15.13 -2.16
N ARG A 276 9.42 15.64 -2.20
CA ARG A 276 10.29 15.78 -1.03
C ARG A 276 10.63 17.24 -0.81
N GLY A 277 10.71 17.64 0.44
CA GLY A 277 11.07 19.00 0.82
C GLY A 277 10.22 19.55 1.94
N ARG A 278 10.39 20.86 2.23
CA ARG A 278 9.63 21.56 3.28
C ARG A 278 8.12 21.57 2.97
N GLY A 279 7.31 21.27 3.98
CA GLY A 279 5.85 21.15 3.85
C GLY A 279 5.35 19.78 3.37
N PHE A 280 6.27 18.85 2.99
CA PHE A 280 5.94 17.49 2.55
C PHE A 280 6.70 16.43 3.36
N SER A 281 8.01 16.33 3.21
CA SER A 281 8.86 15.39 3.95
C SER A 281 9.60 16.05 5.13
N LEU A 282 9.67 17.37 5.16
CA LEU A 282 10.26 18.18 6.22
C LEU A 282 9.20 19.08 6.85
N SER A 283 9.48 19.63 8.05
CA SER A 283 8.61 20.60 8.72
C SER A 283 8.41 21.85 7.86
N LYS A 284 7.25 22.50 8.01
CA LYS A 284 6.84 23.67 7.23
C LYS A 284 7.53 24.97 7.68
N HIS A 285 7.98 25.00 8.93
CA HIS A 285 8.59 26.22 9.50
C HIS A 285 10.04 26.37 9.05
N TYR A 286 10.37 27.56 8.53
CA TYR A 286 11.74 28.03 8.42
C TYR A 286 12.23 28.31 9.84
N GLY A 287 13.39 27.79 10.24
CA GLY A 287 14.02 28.23 11.48
C GLY A 287 14.34 29.71 11.40
N GLU A 288 14.37 30.43 12.54
CA GLU A 288 14.71 31.85 12.61
C GLU A 288 16.14 32.18 12.11
N GLU A 289 16.94 31.14 11.79
CA GLU A 289 18.31 31.27 11.28
C GLU A 289 18.42 31.45 9.75
N ASP A 290 17.32 31.35 9.01
CA ASP A 290 17.30 31.42 7.52
C ASP A 290 16.70 32.75 6.99
N ALA A 291 16.55 33.80 7.85
CA ALA A 291 16.03 35.12 7.47
C ALA A 291 17.13 36.16 7.24
#